data_415c4145de3bf1f2147060f343bc8a37
#
_entry.id   415c4145de3bf1f2147060f343bc8a37
#
_cell.length_a   1.000
_cell.length_b   1.000
_cell.length_c   1.000
_cell.angle_alpha   90.00
_cell.angle_beta   90.00
_cell.angle_gamma   90.00
#
_symmetry.space_group_name_H-M   'P 1'
#
loop_
_entity.id
_entity.type
_entity.pdbx_description
1 polymer ?
#
loop_
_entity_poly.entity_id
_entity_poly.type
_entity_poly.pdbx_seq_one_letter_code
_entity_poly.pdbx_strand_id
1 'polypeptide(L)'
;MADLRPAALVLVALIASGCASSGAVPKPFPGASTPAGRPAAAPPRIAGPSPAGEGADPLAASPDAVIVPPVPDVTPGTLALATALDLRGVPYRNGGSDPNGFDCSGLVQWAFARNGRALPREAREQFLVGREIDRDEVQAGDLLFFDTGSNSVSHVGIALDAENFVHAPRSNGVVRVERFTSNYWSRRYVGARRVE
;
A
#
# COMPACT_ATOMS: atom_id res chain seq x y z
N MET A 1 -0.90 73.81 -6.63
CA MET A 1 -0.60 73.41 -5.24
C MET A 1 -0.30 71.93 -5.29
N ALA A 2 0.97 71.54 -5.23
CA ALA A 2 1.46 70.21 -5.40
C ALA A 2 1.87 69.67 -4.02
N ASP A 3 1.17 68.58 -3.53
CA ASP A 3 1.51 67.89 -2.31
C ASP A 3 2.60 66.85 -2.56
N LEU A 4 3.79 67.17 -2.08
CA LEU A 4 4.91 66.21 -1.98
C LEU A 4 4.73 65.36 -0.75
N ARG A 5 4.50 64.04 -0.91
CA ARG A 5 4.60 63.07 0.17
C ARG A 5 6.01 62.45 0.17
N PRO A 6 6.71 62.38 1.31
CA PRO A 6 8.04 61.79 1.39
C PRO A 6 7.98 60.26 1.38
N ALA A 7 8.84 59.65 0.53
CA ALA A 7 9.08 58.22 0.50
C ALA A 7 9.90 57.79 1.73
N ALA A 8 9.35 56.91 2.55
CA ALA A 8 10.06 56.27 3.67
C ALA A 8 10.94 55.12 3.13
N LEU A 9 12.25 55.32 3.25
CA LEU A 9 13.27 54.31 2.95
C LEU A 9 13.31 53.31 4.12
N VAL A 10 12.83 52.11 3.88
CA VAL A 10 12.99 50.97 4.86
C VAL A 10 14.32 50.30 4.58
N LEU A 11 15.26 50.49 5.48
CA LEU A 11 16.56 49.82 5.48
C LEU A 11 16.37 48.40 6.08
N VAL A 12 16.43 47.37 5.24
CA VAL A 12 16.42 45.99 5.68
C VAL A 12 17.84 45.55 6.04
N ALA A 13 18.11 45.41 7.32
CA ALA A 13 19.35 44.84 7.81
C ALA A 13 19.35 43.30 7.66
N LEU A 14 20.20 42.75 6.80
CA LEU A 14 20.49 41.32 6.66
C LEU A 14 21.39 40.89 7.81
N ILE A 15 20.82 40.17 8.79
CA ILE A 15 21.57 39.45 9.83
C ILE A 15 21.89 38.06 9.27
N ALA A 16 23.13 37.85 8.87
CA ALA A 16 23.65 36.53 8.52
C ALA A 16 24.00 35.79 9.81
N SER A 17 23.10 34.91 10.26
CA SER A 17 23.40 33.92 11.33
C SER A 17 23.95 32.66 10.70
N GLY A 18 25.27 32.50 10.74
CA GLY A 18 25.94 31.26 10.36
C GLY A 18 25.70 30.20 11.44
N CYS A 19 24.92 29.17 11.12
CA CYS A 19 24.87 27.92 11.90
C CYS A 19 25.97 26.98 11.43
N ALA A 20 27.00 26.82 12.27
CA ALA A 20 28.00 25.76 12.10
C ALA A 20 27.34 24.41 12.33
N SER A 21 27.25 23.63 11.26
CA SER A 21 26.81 22.24 11.29
C SER A 21 27.93 21.37 11.85
N SER A 22 27.82 20.97 13.14
CA SER A 22 28.69 19.95 13.72
C SER A 22 28.31 18.58 13.16
N GLY A 23 29.11 18.04 12.26
CA GLY A 23 28.98 16.69 11.74
C GLY A 23 29.24 15.66 12.84
N ALA A 24 28.16 15.11 13.41
CA ALA A 24 28.23 13.91 14.24
C ALA A 24 28.31 12.68 13.33
N VAL A 25 29.48 12.07 13.23
CA VAL A 25 29.67 10.77 12.59
C VAL A 25 29.01 9.71 13.49
N PRO A 26 28.05 8.91 13.00
CA PRO A 26 27.47 7.83 13.78
C PRO A 26 28.53 6.74 14.03
N LYS A 27 28.70 6.36 15.30
CA LYS A 27 29.57 5.23 15.70
C LYS A 27 28.99 3.93 15.12
N PRO A 28 29.84 3.03 14.57
CA PRO A 28 29.37 1.72 14.16
C PRO A 28 28.96 0.88 15.38
N PHE A 29 27.84 0.18 15.26
CA PHE A 29 27.38 -0.76 16.29
C PHE A 29 28.36 -1.92 16.43
N PRO A 30 28.63 -2.41 17.67
CA PRO A 30 29.45 -3.59 17.88
C PRO A 30 28.77 -4.81 17.25
N GLY A 31 29.54 -5.57 16.48
CA GLY A 31 29.09 -6.70 15.69
C GLY A 31 28.40 -7.77 16.55
N ALA A 32 27.24 -8.20 16.09
CA ALA A 32 26.57 -9.39 16.58
C ALA A 32 27.40 -10.62 16.16
N SER A 33 27.87 -11.35 17.17
CA SER A 33 28.59 -12.62 16.99
C SER A 33 27.67 -13.65 16.34
N THR A 34 28.09 -14.17 15.21
CA THR A 34 27.45 -15.30 14.53
C THR A 34 27.59 -16.57 15.38
N PRO A 35 26.55 -17.28 15.78
CA PRO A 35 26.69 -18.59 16.36
C PRO A 35 27.08 -19.60 15.29
N ALA A 36 28.14 -20.34 15.58
CA ALA A 36 28.70 -21.38 14.73
C ALA A 36 27.67 -22.45 14.35
N GLY A 37 27.74 -22.87 13.09
CA GLY A 37 26.85 -23.81 12.45
C GLY A 37 26.77 -25.17 13.16
N ARG A 38 25.54 -25.65 13.32
CA ARG A 38 25.23 -27.03 13.64
C ARG A 38 25.01 -27.76 12.30
N PRO A 39 25.66 -28.91 12.06
CA PRO A 39 25.45 -29.64 10.82
C PRO A 39 24.01 -30.19 10.75
N ALA A 40 23.38 -29.96 9.63
CA ALA A 40 22.06 -30.50 9.32
C ALA A 40 22.11 -32.02 9.21
N ALA A 41 21.32 -32.69 10.02
CA ALA A 41 21.07 -34.12 9.91
C ALA A 41 20.28 -34.43 8.63
N ALA A 42 20.75 -35.36 7.84
CA ALA A 42 20.07 -35.86 6.63
C ALA A 42 18.72 -36.50 6.98
N PRO A 43 17.67 -36.33 6.15
CA PRO A 43 16.41 -37.00 6.36
C PRO A 43 16.54 -38.50 6.07
N PRO A 44 15.78 -39.38 6.80
CA PRO A 44 15.80 -40.81 6.56
C PRO A 44 15.17 -41.12 5.20
N ARG A 45 15.84 -42.02 4.45
CA ARG A 45 15.30 -42.63 3.23
C ARG A 45 14.15 -43.58 3.58
N ILE A 46 12.97 -43.23 3.13
CA ILE A 46 11.83 -44.15 3.19
C ILE A 46 11.95 -45.07 1.97
N ALA A 47 12.11 -46.35 2.24
CA ALA A 47 12.10 -47.40 1.22
C ALA A 47 10.68 -47.51 0.62
N GLY A 48 10.59 -47.43 -0.71
CA GLY A 48 9.35 -47.63 -1.43
C GLY A 48 8.97 -49.13 -1.49
N PRO A 49 7.69 -49.46 -1.44
CA PRO A 49 7.24 -50.79 -1.78
C PRO A 49 7.16 -50.98 -3.31
N SER A 50 7.62 -52.16 -3.74
CA SER A 50 7.60 -52.71 -5.10
C SER A 50 6.15 -52.90 -5.63
N PRO A 51 5.94 -52.90 -6.95
CA PRO A 51 4.62 -53.03 -7.55
C PRO A 51 4.27 -54.52 -7.81
N ALA A 52 3.07 -54.93 -7.45
CA ALA A 52 2.40 -56.06 -8.09
C ALA A 52 0.91 -56.03 -7.74
N GLY A 53 0.06 -56.06 -8.73
CA GLY A 53 -1.35 -56.37 -8.56
C GLY A 53 -2.24 -55.66 -9.59
N GLU A 54 -2.32 -56.29 -10.80
CA GLU A 54 -3.38 -56.09 -11.76
C GLU A 54 -4.74 -56.39 -11.14
N GLY A 55 -5.73 -55.54 -11.41
CA GLY A 55 -7.12 -55.77 -11.06
C GLY A 55 -7.96 -54.61 -11.57
N ALA A 56 -8.37 -54.72 -12.82
CA ALA A 56 -9.33 -53.82 -13.43
C ALA A 56 -10.69 -53.94 -12.75
N ASP A 57 -11.30 -52.80 -12.40
CA ASP A 57 -12.75 -52.69 -12.43
C ASP A 57 -13.13 -51.24 -12.79
N PRO A 58 -13.81 -51.03 -13.93
CA PRO A 58 -14.31 -49.71 -14.32
C PRO A 58 -15.78 -49.62 -13.87
N LEU A 59 -16.02 -49.09 -12.69
CA LEU A 59 -17.37 -48.58 -12.34
C LEU A 59 -17.33 -47.79 -11.04
N ALA A 60 -17.31 -46.47 -11.17
CA ALA A 60 -18.19 -45.58 -10.41
C ALA A 60 -17.84 -44.16 -10.76
N ALA A 61 -18.57 -43.60 -11.71
CA ALA A 61 -18.70 -42.15 -11.82
C ALA A 61 -19.28 -41.65 -10.49
N SER A 62 -18.45 -41.01 -9.67
CA SER A 62 -18.93 -40.23 -8.52
C SER A 62 -19.57 -38.95 -9.01
N PRO A 63 -20.86 -38.74 -8.79
CA PRO A 63 -21.57 -37.55 -9.22
C PRO A 63 -21.48 -36.39 -8.24
N ASP A 64 -20.52 -36.37 -7.36
CA ASP A 64 -20.27 -35.23 -6.47
C ASP A 64 -19.00 -34.47 -6.89
N ALA A 65 -19.08 -33.78 -8.02
CA ALA A 65 -18.19 -32.68 -8.27
C ALA A 65 -18.49 -31.61 -7.20
N VAL A 66 -17.73 -31.64 -6.11
CA VAL A 66 -17.69 -30.51 -5.18
C VAL A 66 -17.32 -29.29 -6.00
N ILE A 67 -18.30 -28.42 -6.26
CA ILE A 67 -18.07 -27.12 -6.87
C ILE A 67 -17.26 -26.34 -5.83
N VAL A 68 -15.93 -26.48 -5.90
CA VAL A 68 -15.01 -25.62 -5.17
C VAL A 68 -15.23 -24.23 -5.77
N PRO A 69 -15.70 -23.25 -4.99
CA PRO A 69 -15.83 -21.89 -5.52
C PRO A 69 -14.46 -21.47 -6.05
N PRO A 70 -14.38 -20.74 -7.18
CA PRO A 70 -13.11 -20.30 -7.73
C PRO A 70 -12.34 -19.58 -6.61
N VAL A 71 -11.13 -20.05 -6.33
CA VAL A 71 -10.21 -19.40 -5.39
C VAL A 71 -10.02 -17.97 -5.94
N PRO A 72 -10.30 -16.92 -5.15
CA PRO A 72 -10.13 -15.56 -5.65
C PRO A 72 -8.69 -15.40 -6.16
N ASP A 73 -8.54 -14.83 -7.34
CA ASP A 73 -7.24 -14.60 -7.97
C ASP A 73 -6.32 -13.88 -6.98
N VAL A 74 -5.27 -14.58 -6.55
CA VAL A 74 -4.28 -14.02 -5.62
C VAL A 74 -3.36 -13.11 -6.42
N THR A 75 -3.73 -11.85 -6.50
CA THR A 75 -2.95 -10.80 -7.15
C THR A 75 -2.18 -9.98 -6.12
N PRO A 76 -1.11 -9.25 -6.51
CA PRO A 76 -0.44 -8.30 -5.62
C PRO A 76 -1.41 -7.31 -4.97
N GLY A 77 -2.42 -6.87 -5.72
CA GLY A 77 -3.46 -5.96 -5.25
C GLY A 77 -4.35 -6.59 -4.16
N THR A 78 -4.82 -7.84 -4.34
CA THR A 78 -5.65 -8.51 -3.34
C THR A 78 -4.88 -8.84 -2.06
N LEU A 79 -3.59 -9.16 -2.15
CA LEU A 79 -2.72 -9.33 -0.99
C LEU A 79 -2.48 -8.01 -0.26
N ALA A 80 -2.26 -6.91 -1.00
CA ALA A 80 -2.11 -5.58 -0.42
C ALA A 80 -3.41 -5.12 0.26
N LEU A 81 -4.57 -5.41 -0.34
CA LEU A 81 -5.86 -5.16 0.27
C LEU A 81 -6.00 -5.87 1.62
N ALA A 82 -5.70 -7.17 1.69
CA ALA A 82 -5.74 -7.92 2.94
C ALA A 82 -4.84 -7.27 4.01
N THR A 83 -3.60 -6.92 3.65
CA THR A 83 -2.66 -6.22 4.52
C THR A 83 -3.23 -4.88 5.02
N ALA A 84 -3.87 -4.09 4.15
CA ALA A 84 -4.46 -2.82 4.51
C ALA A 84 -5.68 -2.97 5.44
N LEU A 85 -6.47 -4.03 5.26
CA LEU A 85 -7.61 -4.34 6.12
C LEU A 85 -7.18 -4.74 7.54
N ASP A 86 -6.05 -5.40 7.71
CA ASP A 86 -5.47 -5.72 9.03
C ASP A 86 -5.00 -4.46 9.78
N LEU A 87 -4.75 -3.37 9.06
CA LEU A 87 -4.32 -2.09 9.63
C LEU A 87 -5.50 -1.15 9.98
N ARG A 88 -6.75 -1.62 9.91
CA ARG A 88 -7.92 -0.81 10.32
C ARG A 88 -7.80 -0.38 11.78
N GLY A 89 -8.12 0.89 12.03
CA GLY A 89 -7.98 1.51 13.35
C GLY A 89 -6.62 2.18 13.59
N VAL A 90 -5.60 1.93 12.77
CA VAL A 90 -4.32 2.66 12.85
C VAL A 90 -4.55 4.15 12.54
N PRO A 91 -4.01 5.08 13.38
CA PRO A 91 -4.27 6.50 13.21
C PRO A 91 -3.66 7.07 11.93
N TYR A 92 -4.33 8.09 11.37
CA TYR A 92 -3.73 8.92 10.33
C TYR A 92 -2.56 9.72 10.89
N ARG A 93 -1.44 9.72 10.17
CA ARG A 93 -0.28 10.55 10.45
C ARG A 93 0.24 11.17 9.16
N ASN A 94 0.33 12.49 9.10
CA ASN A 94 0.86 13.16 7.91
C ASN A 94 2.30 12.70 7.64
N GLY A 95 2.60 12.25 6.42
CA GLY A 95 3.88 11.64 6.05
C GLY A 95 4.12 10.26 6.66
N GLY A 96 3.12 9.66 7.32
CA GLY A 96 3.23 8.33 7.94
C GLY A 96 3.28 7.20 6.92
N SER A 97 4.13 6.20 7.20
CA SER A 97 4.34 5.03 6.34
C SER A 97 4.68 3.75 7.12
N ASP A 98 4.25 3.67 8.38
CA ASP A 98 4.50 2.53 9.27
C ASP A 98 3.30 2.30 10.22
N PRO A 99 3.21 1.15 10.94
CA PRO A 99 2.08 0.82 11.80
C PRO A 99 1.81 1.78 12.97
N ASN A 100 2.68 2.74 13.25
CA ASN A 100 2.43 3.81 14.23
C ASN A 100 1.56 4.94 13.64
N GLY A 101 1.31 4.92 12.34
CA GLY A 101 0.42 5.85 11.64
C GLY A 101 0.73 5.95 10.16
N PHE A 102 -0.30 6.07 9.36
CA PHE A 102 -0.22 6.18 7.90
C PHE A 102 -0.86 7.47 7.39
N ASP A 103 -0.31 8.03 6.32
CA ASP A 103 -1.12 8.80 5.39
C ASP A 103 -1.69 7.90 4.27
N CYS A 104 -2.48 8.48 3.36
CA CYS A 104 -3.17 7.70 2.33
C CYS A 104 -2.21 6.90 1.44
N SER A 105 -1.20 7.54 0.88
CA SER A 105 -0.23 6.90 -0.02
C SER A 105 0.80 6.04 0.72
N GLY A 106 1.12 6.37 1.97
CA GLY A 106 1.96 5.56 2.83
C GLY A 106 1.33 4.23 3.21
N LEU A 107 0.00 4.20 3.48
CA LEU A 107 -0.74 2.95 3.68
C LEU A 107 -0.66 2.05 2.44
N VAL A 108 -0.92 2.61 1.26
CA VAL A 108 -0.86 1.86 -0.01
C VAL A 108 0.56 1.35 -0.26
N GLN A 109 1.56 2.24 -0.14
CA GLN A 109 2.97 1.86 -0.31
C GLN A 109 3.37 0.72 0.62
N TRP A 110 3.04 0.82 1.91
CA TRP A 110 3.32 -0.22 2.90
C TRP A 110 2.64 -1.55 2.55
N ALA A 111 1.36 -1.51 2.24
CA ALA A 111 0.58 -2.71 1.94
C ALA A 111 1.15 -3.48 0.74
N PHE A 112 1.51 -2.77 -0.33
CA PHE A 112 2.13 -3.38 -1.51
C PHE A 112 3.56 -3.86 -1.24
N ALA A 113 4.38 -3.08 -0.51
CA ALA A 113 5.75 -3.47 -0.18
C ALA A 113 5.82 -4.74 0.66
N ARG A 114 4.88 -4.96 1.58
CA ARG A 114 4.74 -6.20 2.37
C ARG A 114 4.47 -7.43 1.51
N ASN A 115 3.95 -7.22 0.31
CA ASN A 115 3.62 -8.26 -0.66
C ASN A 115 4.56 -8.23 -1.88
N GLY A 116 5.78 -7.70 -1.70
CA GLY A 116 6.86 -7.76 -2.68
C GLY A 116 6.75 -6.75 -3.83
N ARG A 117 5.84 -5.77 -3.75
CA ARG A 117 5.67 -4.72 -4.78
C ARG A 117 6.00 -3.34 -4.24
N ALA A 118 7.06 -2.74 -4.77
CA ALA A 118 7.43 -1.37 -4.44
C ALA A 118 6.57 -0.37 -5.23
N LEU A 119 5.97 0.60 -4.53
CA LEU A 119 5.26 1.72 -5.12
C LEU A 119 5.92 3.05 -4.74
N PRO A 120 5.77 4.10 -5.55
CA PRO A 120 6.20 5.44 -5.19
C PRO A 120 5.55 5.94 -3.89
N ARG A 121 6.18 6.95 -3.27
CA ARG A 121 5.68 7.51 -2.00
C ARG A 121 4.41 8.36 -2.17
N GLU A 122 4.35 9.14 -3.22
CA GLU A 122 3.30 10.13 -3.43
C GLU A 122 2.11 9.56 -4.21
N ALA A 123 0.88 9.93 -3.82
CA ALA A 123 -0.34 9.45 -4.49
C ALA A 123 -0.36 9.77 -5.99
N ARG A 124 0.13 10.96 -6.38
CA ARG A 124 0.22 11.36 -7.79
C ARG A 124 1.17 10.49 -8.61
N GLU A 125 2.24 10.00 -7.99
CA GLU A 125 3.20 9.10 -8.64
C GLU A 125 2.65 7.68 -8.71
N GLN A 126 1.94 7.22 -7.67
CA GLN A 126 1.22 5.96 -7.67
C GLN A 126 0.15 5.91 -8.77
N PHE A 127 -0.47 7.04 -9.11
CA PHE A 127 -1.43 7.13 -10.20
C PHE A 127 -0.82 6.85 -11.58
N LEU A 128 0.49 6.92 -11.72
CA LEU A 128 1.22 6.60 -12.96
C LEU A 128 1.65 5.13 -13.04
N VAL A 129 1.38 4.34 -12.00
CA VAL A 129 1.80 2.92 -11.92
C VAL A 129 0.63 2.00 -12.24
N GLY A 130 0.93 0.95 -13.00
CA GLY A 130 -0.04 -0.07 -13.36
C GLY A 130 -0.94 0.30 -14.55
N ARG A 131 -1.88 -0.58 -14.85
CA ARG A 131 -2.85 -0.42 -15.94
C ARG A 131 -4.04 0.44 -15.49
N GLU A 132 -4.50 1.30 -16.37
CA GLU A 132 -5.74 2.05 -16.15
C GLU A 132 -6.95 1.12 -16.16
N ILE A 133 -7.90 1.39 -15.26
CA ILE A 133 -9.12 0.60 -15.06
C ILE A 133 -10.30 1.54 -15.18
N ASP A 134 -11.26 1.17 -15.99
CA ASP A 134 -12.54 1.86 -16.07
C ASP A 134 -13.32 1.69 -14.75
N ARG A 135 -14.14 2.67 -14.43
CA ARG A 135 -14.83 2.71 -13.13
C ARG A 135 -15.75 1.51 -12.87
N ASP A 136 -16.36 0.99 -13.91
CA ASP A 136 -17.27 -0.17 -13.89
C ASP A 136 -16.53 -1.51 -13.88
N GLU A 137 -15.22 -1.50 -14.16
CA GLU A 137 -14.32 -2.67 -14.09
C GLU A 137 -13.52 -2.76 -12.79
N VAL A 138 -13.76 -1.85 -11.83
CA VAL A 138 -13.05 -1.84 -10.53
C VAL A 138 -13.30 -3.14 -9.78
N GLN A 139 -12.20 -3.73 -9.31
CA GLN A 139 -12.18 -5.00 -8.56
C GLN A 139 -11.37 -4.86 -7.27
N ALA A 140 -11.48 -5.86 -6.40
CA ALA A 140 -10.68 -5.94 -5.18
C ALA A 140 -9.16 -5.84 -5.49
N GLY A 141 -8.47 -4.96 -4.77
CA GLY A 141 -7.05 -4.72 -4.93
C GLY A 141 -6.66 -3.60 -5.90
N ASP A 142 -7.59 -3.04 -6.66
CA ASP A 142 -7.33 -1.87 -7.49
C ASP A 142 -7.08 -0.62 -6.64
N LEU A 143 -6.19 0.25 -7.11
CA LEU A 143 -5.95 1.55 -6.51
C LEU A 143 -6.99 2.56 -7.01
N LEU A 144 -7.66 3.24 -6.09
CA LEU A 144 -8.63 4.31 -6.39
C LEU A 144 -8.04 5.66 -6.04
N PHE A 145 -8.11 6.60 -6.96
CA PHE A 145 -7.52 7.92 -6.83
C PHE A 145 -8.57 9.03 -6.84
N PHE A 146 -8.34 10.03 -5.98
CA PHE A 146 -9.29 11.11 -5.77
C PHE A 146 -8.58 12.47 -5.72
N ASP A 147 -9.30 13.52 -6.14
CA ASP A 147 -8.96 14.91 -5.88
C ASP A 147 -9.76 15.42 -4.67
N THR A 148 -9.07 15.66 -3.57
CA THR A 148 -9.69 16.16 -2.33
C THR A 148 -9.56 17.68 -2.15
N GLY A 149 -9.29 18.42 -3.24
CA GLY A 149 -9.29 19.88 -3.24
C GLY A 149 -7.97 20.54 -3.66
N SER A 150 -7.09 19.81 -4.36
CA SER A 150 -5.81 20.32 -4.86
C SER A 150 -5.79 20.53 -6.39
N ASN A 151 -6.91 20.28 -7.08
CA ASN A 151 -7.03 20.25 -8.54
C ASN A 151 -6.09 19.20 -9.19
N SER A 152 -5.73 18.17 -8.42
CA SER A 152 -4.90 17.06 -8.87
C SER A 152 -5.11 15.85 -7.97
N VAL A 153 -4.56 14.68 -8.35
CA VAL A 153 -4.56 13.49 -7.49
C VAL A 153 -3.89 13.82 -6.15
N SER A 154 -4.66 13.74 -5.07
CA SER A 154 -4.23 14.09 -3.71
C SER A 154 -4.59 13.03 -2.66
N HIS A 155 -5.35 12.01 -3.06
CA HIS A 155 -5.75 10.92 -2.17
C HIS A 155 -5.83 9.60 -2.92
N VAL A 156 -5.56 8.50 -2.20
CA VAL A 156 -5.57 7.14 -2.72
C VAL A 156 -6.06 6.15 -1.67
N GLY A 157 -6.67 5.06 -2.12
CA GLY A 157 -7.02 3.90 -1.32
C GLY A 157 -7.04 2.64 -2.18
N ILE A 158 -7.33 1.49 -1.56
CA ILE A 158 -7.39 0.19 -2.21
C ILE A 158 -8.84 -0.28 -2.24
N ALA A 159 -9.36 -0.62 -3.41
CA ALA A 159 -10.72 -1.13 -3.57
C ALA A 159 -10.90 -2.45 -2.83
N LEU A 160 -11.99 -2.56 -2.07
CA LEU A 160 -12.45 -3.80 -1.45
C LEU A 160 -13.37 -4.57 -2.41
N ASP A 161 -14.18 -3.84 -3.14
CA ASP A 161 -15.13 -4.31 -4.14
C ASP A 161 -15.53 -3.15 -5.08
N ALA A 162 -16.58 -3.31 -5.87
CA ALA A 162 -17.10 -2.30 -6.80
C ALA A 162 -17.72 -1.06 -6.10
N GLU A 163 -17.84 -1.04 -4.77
CA GLU A 163 -18.47 0.07 -4.04
C GLU A 163 -17.60 0.62 -2.90
N ASN A 164 -16.77 -0.20 -2.29
CA ASN A 164 -16.07 0.09 -1.05
C ASN A 164 -14.55 0.10 -1.25
N PHE A 165 -13.84 0.86 -0.43
CA PHE A 165 -12.40 0.93 -0.43
C PHE A 165 -11.84 1.15 0.97
N VAL A 166 -10.62 0.66 1.23
CA VAL A 166 -9.86 0.93 2.46
C VAL A 166 -8.87 2.06 2.21
N HIS A 167 -8.79 3.01 3.15
CA HIS A 167 -7.90 4.15 3.06
C HIS A 167 -7.53 4.73 4.43
N ALA A 168 -6.57 5.65 4.47
CA ALA A 168 -6.23 6.47 5.64
C ALA A 168 -6.71 7.91 5.40
N PRO A 169 -7.87 8.35 5.95
CA PRO A 169 -8.42 9.69 5.77
C PRO A 169 -7.68 10.74 6.62
N ARG A 170 -7.42 11.91 6.05
CA ARG A 170 -6.59 12.97 6.62
C ARG A 170 -7.13 13.59 7.92
N SER A 171 -8.45 13.70 8.09
CA SER A 171 -9.03 14.48 9.19
C SER A 171 -9.23 13.62 10.42
N ASN A 172 -8.28 13.66 11.40
CA ASN A 172 -8.34 12.93 12.67
C ASN A 172 -8.85 11.49 12.52
N GLY A 173 -8.53 10.88 11.41
CA GLY A 173 -9.08 9.60 11.02
C GLY A 173 -8.16 8.45 11.41
N VAL A 174 -8.73 7.27 11.27
CA VAL A 174 -8.02 6.00 11.33
C VAL A 174 -8.17 5.30 9.99
N VAL A 175 -7.31 4.35 9.69
CA VAL A 175 -7.51 3.45 8.54
C VAL A 175 -8.88 2.80 8.66
N ARG A 176 -9.71 2.92 7.63
CA ARG A 176 -11.08 2.42 7.61
C ARG A 176 -11.58 2.13 6.20
N VAL A 177 -12.68 1.42 6.13
CA VAL A 177 -13.42 1.19 4.88
C VAL A 177 -14.51 2.27 4.74
N GLU A 178 -14.62 2.83 3.54
CA GLU A 178 -15.69 3.76 3.14
C GLU A 178 -16.24 3.40 1.76
N ARG A 179 -17.44 3.93 1.44
CA ARG A 179 -18.06 3.75 0.12
C ARG A 179 -17.52 4.82 -0.84
N PHE A 180 -16.78 4.41 -1.87
CA PHE A 180 -16.33 5.37 -2.89
C PHE A 180 -17.45 5.78 -3.86
N THR A 181 -18.56 5.05 -3.88
CA THR A 181 -19.79 5.44 -4.60
C THR A 181 -20.63 6.47 -3.86
N SER A 182 -20.26 6.86 -2.61
CA SER A 182 -20.92 7.95 -1.88
C SER A 182 -20.79 9.29 -2.60
N ASN A 183 -21.72 10.23 -2.33
CA ASN A 183 -21.68 11.56 -2.95
C ASN A 183 -20.37 12.33 -2.73
N TYR A 184 -19.69 12.11 -1.60
CA TYR A 184 -18.42 12.76 -1.30
C TYR A 184 -17.31 12.24 -2.22
N TRP A 185 -17.11 10.93 -2.30
CA TRP A 185 -16.03 10.29 -3.03
C TRP A 185 -16.30 10.25 -4.54
N SER A 186 -17.54 9.97 -4.95
CA SER A 186 -17.89 9.85 -6.37
C SER A 186 -17.61 11.12 -7.18
N ARG A 187 -17.80 12.30 -6.57
CA ARG A 187 -17.51 13.60 -7.21
C ARG A 187 -16.01 13.94 -7.24
N ARG A 188 -15.20 13.23 -6.49
CA ARG A 188 -13.76 13.43 -6.35
C ARG A 188 -12.93 12.37 -7.05
N TYR A 189 -13.60 11.35 -7.56
CA TYR A 189 -12.96 10.25 -8.25
C TYR A 189 -12.24 10.74 -9.51
N VAL A 190 -10.95 10.38 -9.64
CA VAL A 190 -10.08 10.74 -10.77
C VAL A 190 -9.85 9.53 -11.67
N GLY A 191 -9.69 8.34 -11.11
CA GLY A 191 -9.43 7.12 -11.86
C GLY A 191 -9.01 5.95 -10.99
N ALA A 192 -8.81 4.79 -11.62
CA ALA A 192 -8.29 3.60 -10.96
C ALA A 192 -7.08 3.02 -11.69
N ARG A 193 -6.25 2.27 -10.96
CA ARG A 193 -5.07 1.56 -11.49
C ARG A 193 -5.01 0.16 -10.92
N ARG A 194 -4.70 -0.83 -11.77
CA ARG A 194 -4.40 -2.20 -11.36
C ARG A 194 -2.90 -2.43 -11.40
N VAL A 195 -2.35 -2.82 -10.26
CA VAL A 195 -0.93 -3.16 -10.10
C VAL A 195 -0.79 -4.67 -10.18
N GLU A 196 -0.05 -5.14 -11.18
CA GLU A 196 0.21 -6.56 -11.46
C GLU A 196 1.59 -6.99 -10.95
#